data_495494ea065796124a92434f96732f30
#
_entry.id   495494ea065796124a92434f96732f30
#
_cell.length_a   1.000
_cell.length_b   1.000
_cell.length_c   1.000
_cell.angle_alpha   90.00
_cell.angle_beta   90.00
_cell.angle_gamma   90.00
#
_symmetry.space_group_name_H-M   'P 1'
#
loop_
_entity.id
_entity.type
_entity.pdbx_description
1 polymer ?
#
loop_
_entity_poly.entity_id
_entity_poly.type
_entity_poly.pdbx_seq_one_letter_code
_entity_poly.pdbx_strand_id
1 'polypeptide(L)'
;MRRLFLLFFSLCLALPALAEQKYSFDELDVHYSAFNSSFLQPEVAAAVGLTRAGNQGVLNISVLKDGKPITATVSGQVRNLLGQISNLSFRQVREGEAVYYLAQFPIGKETLSFTINVQSAGGPRNSFTFNQEFFPDR
;
A
#
# COMPACT_ATOMS: atom_id res chain seq x y z
N MET A 1 -9.19 -5.73 38.65
CA MET A 1 -9.34 -4.66 37.68
C MET A 1 -8.13 -4.45 36.78
N ARG A 2 -6.94 -4.35 37.36
CA ARG A 2 -5.72 -4.19 36.56
C ARG A 2 -5.49 -5.33 35.58
N ARG A 3 -5.74 -6.57 35.99
CA ARG A 3 -5.52 -7.74 35.15
C ARG A 3 -6.45 -7.76 33.95
N LEU A 4 -7.70 -7.35 34.13
CA LEU A 4 -8.66 -7.29 33.05
C LEU A 4 -8.29 -6.20 32.04
N PHE A 5 -7.79 -5.08 32.52
CA PHE A 5 -7.34 -3.98 31.69
C PHE A 5 -6.14 -4.39 30.83
N LEU A 6 -5.19 -5.10 31.40
CA LEU A 6 -4.02 -5.58 30.68
C LEU A 6 -4.38 -6.58 29.59
N LEU A 7 -5.34 -7.45 29.87
CA LEU A 7 -5.81 -8.41 28.88
C LEU A 7 -6.48 -7.73 27.70
N PHE A 8 -7.30 -6.73 27.97
CA PHE A 8 -7.95 -5.95 26.92
C PHE A 8 -6.95 -5.21 26.05
N PHE A 9 -5.96 -4.61 26.69
CA PHE A 9 -4.89 -3.89 25.97
C PHE A 9 -4.08 -4.83 25.08
N SER A 10 -3.80 -6.02 25.55
CA SER A 10 -3.09 -7.03 24.79
C SER A 10 -3.87 -7.45 23.54
N LEU A 11 -5.17 -7.59 23.65
CA LEU A 11 -6.03 -7.92 22.52
C LEU A 11 -6.03 -6.80 21.47
N CYS A 12 -6.04 -5.55 21.90
CA CYS A 12 -6.00 -4.41 20.98
C CYS A 12 -4.67 -4.35 20.21
N LEU A 13 -3.57 -4.72 20.83
CA LEU A 13 -2.26 -4.73 20.19
C LEU A 13 -2.14 -5.83 19.12
N ALA A 14 -2.92 -6.89 19.23
CA ALA A 14 -2.86 -7.97 18.27
C ALA A 14 -3.59 -7.66 16.96
N LEU A 15 -4.57 -6.75 16.98
CA LEU A 15 -5.40 -6.44 15.82
C LEU A 15 -4.69 -5.64 14.73
N PRO A 16 -3.88 -4.60 15.03
CA PRO A 16 -3.28 -3.78 13.98
C PRO A 16 -2.19 -4.47 13.17
N ALA A 17 -1.68 -5.59 13.63
CA ALA A 17 -0.54 -6.25 12.99
C ALA A 17 -0.86 -6.79 11.59
N LEU A 18 -2.13 -6.86 11.21
CA LEU A 18 -2.56 -7.42 9.92
C LEU A 18 -2.75 -6.37 8.83
N ALA A 19 -2.71 -5.08 9.17
CA ALA A 19 -3.23 -4.06 8.28
C ALA A 19 -2.17 -3.38 7.42
N GLU A 20 -0.93 -3.30 7.85
CA GLU A 20 0.04 -2.46 7.16
C GLU A 20 1.43 -3.07 7.20
N GLN A 21 2.16 -2.89 6.09
CA GLN A 21 3.52 -3.40 5.95
C GLN A 21 4.47 -2.25 5.69
N LYS A 22 5.74 -2.47 6.05
CA LYS A 22 6.73 -1.41 5.97
C LYS A 22 8.10 -1.98 5.57
N TYR A 23 8.80 -1.23 4.70
CA TYR A 23 10.21 -1.41 4.43
C TYR A 23 10.97 -0.18 4.88
N SER A 24 12.11 -0.39 5.53
CA SER A 24 12.95 0.70 6.01
C SER A 24 14.25 0.75 5.22
N PHE A 25 14.61 1.96 4.74
CA PHE A 25 15.83 2.23 4.00
C PHE A 25 16.53 3.42 4.66
N ASP A 26 17.53 3.15 5.51
CA ASP A 26 18.23 4.20 6.26
C ASP A 26 17.22 5.12 6.97
N GLU A 27 17.04 6.35 6.48
CA GLU A 27 16.13 7.33 7.08
C GLU A 27 14.69 7.20 6.59
N LEU A 28 14.45 6.42 5.54
CA LEU A 28 13.14 6.32 4.92
C LEU A 28 12.39 5.09 5.42
N ASP A 29 11.13 5.30 5.74
CA ASP A 29 10.18 4.22 5.98
C ASP A 29 9.14 4.27 4.88
N VAL A 30 8.99 3.16 4.17
CA VAL A 30 8.02 3.04 3.10
C VAL A 30 6.91 2.11 3.57
N HIS A 31 5.75 2.68 3.81
CA HIS A 31 4.57 1.91 4.19
C HIS A 31 3.81 1.54 2.93
N TYR A 32 3.34 0.31 2.87
CA TYR A 32 2.59 -0.14 1.71
C TYR A 32 1.46 -1.06 2.13
N SER A 33 0.38 -1.01 1.39
CA SER A 33 -0.74 -1.94 1.55
C SER A 33 -1.42 -2.11 0.20
N ALA A 34 -1.87 -3.34 -0.07
CA ALA A 34 -2.59 -3.65 -1.29
C ALA A 34 -3.90 -4.33 -0.91
N PHE A 35 -4.97 -3.94 -1.60
CA PHE A 35 -6.31 -4.42 -1.24
C PHE A 35 -7.22 -4.32 -2.47
N ASN A 36 -8.38 -4.96 -2.40
CA ASN A 36 -9.39 -4.85 -3.46
C ASN A 36 -9.97 -3.44 -3.46
N SER A 37 -10.15 -2.87 -4.65
CA SER A 37 -10.69 -1.51 -4.78
C SER A 37 -12.11 -1.40 -4.22
N SER A 38 -12.84 -2.51 -4.15
CA SER A 38 -14.17 -2.53 -3.57
C SER A 38 -14.18 -2.25 -2.06
N PHE A 39 -13.03 -2.34 -1.40
CA PHE A 39 -12.92 -1.98 0.01
C PHE A 39 -12.98 -0.48 0.25
N LEU A 40 -12.74 0.33 -0.78
CA LEU A 40 -12.86 1.77 -0.67
C LEU A 40 -14.32 2.18 -0.60
N GLN A 41 -14.61 3.19 0.22
CA GLN A 41 -15.92 3.81 0.19
C GLN A 41 -16.12 4.56 -1.13
N PRO A 42 -17.34 4.59 -1.69
CA PRO A 42 -17.57 5.26 -2.99
C PRO A 42 -17.09 6.71 -3.01
N GLU A 43 -17.30 7.45 -1.92
CA GLU A 43 -16.88 8.85 -1.84
C GLU A 43 -15.38 8.99 -1.90
N VAL A 44 -14.65 8.07 -1.23
CA VAL A 44 -13.19 8.08 -1.22
C VAL A 44 -12.65 7.73 -2.60
N ALA A 45 -13.18 6.69 -3.24
CA ALA A 45 -12.75 6.29 -4.57
C ALA A 45 -12.96 7.43 -5.58
N ALA A 46 -14.12 8.10 -5.52
CA ALA A 46 -14.40 9.23 -6.41
C ALA A 46 -13.44 10.38 -6.14
N ALA A 47 -13.16 10.68 -4.88
CA ALA A 47 -12.28 11.80 -4.52
C ALA A 47 -10.85 11.60 -5.02
N VAL A 48 -10.35 10.37 -5.04
CA VAL A 48 -8.98 10.09 -5.49
C VAL A 48 -8.92 9.56 -6.93
N GLY A 49 -10.06 9.49 -7.61
CA GLY A 49 -10.11 9.12 -9.03
C GLY A 49 -9.89 7.64 -9.29
N LEU A 50 -10.25 6.77 -8.35
CA LEU A 50 -10.12 5.34 -8.51
C LEU A 50 -11.46 4.70 -8.81
N THR A 51 -11.41 3.56 -9.49
CA THR A 51 -12.61 2.78 -9.85
C THR A 51 -12.79 1.64 -8.85
N ARG A 52 -13.98 1.55 -8.27
CA ARG A 52 -14.35 0.41 -7.44
C ARG A 52 -14.86 -0.72 -8.34
N ALA A 53 -14.15 -1.83 -8.35
CA ALA A 53 -14.54 -3.00 -9.13
C ALA A 53 -14.03 -4.26 -8.44
N GLY A 54 -14.78 -5.34 -8.56
CA GLY A 54 -14.41 -6.61 -7.93
C GLY A 54 -13.13 -7.22 -8.48
N ASN A 55 -12.72 -6.83 -9.69
CA ASN A 55 -11.52 -7.35 -10.34
C ASN A 55 -10.40 -6.32 -10.43
N GLN A 56 -10.42 -5.30 -9.59
CA GLN A 56 -9.38 -4.28 -9.53
C GLN A 56 -8.83 -4.17 -8.12
N GLY A 57 -7.51 -4.11 -8.03
CA GLY A 57 -6.82 -3.88 -6.77
C GLY A 57 -6.23 -2.49 -6.72
N VAL A 58 -5.87 -2.08 -5.51
CA VAL A 58 -5.24 -0.78 -5.25
C VAL A 58 -4.00 -1.03 -4.40
N LEU A 59 -2.90 -0.39 -4.80
CA LEU A 59 -1.68 -0.34 -4.00
C LEU A 59 -1.52 1.07 -3.47
N ASN A 60 -1.34 1.17 -2.16
CA ASN A 60 -1.12 2.43 -1.47
C ASN A 60 0.30 2.45 -0.91
N ILE A 61 1.07 3.49 -1.26
CA ILE A 61 2.42 3.69 -0.79
C ILE A 61 2.49 5.02 -0.06
N SER A 62 3.11 5.03 1.13
CA SER A 62 3.42 6.25 1.87
C SER A 62 4.90 6.24 2.21
N VAL A 63 5.57 7.37 2.01
CA VAL A 63 6.99 7.51 2.28
C VAL A 63 7.16 8.49 3.43
N LEU A 64 7.83 8.04 4.48
CA LEU A 64 8.12 8.88 5.65
C LEU A 64 9.62 9.00 5.82
N LYS A 65 10.06 10.20 6.19
CA LYS A 65 11.45 10.45 6.57
C LYS A 65 11.45 10.99 7.99
N ASP A 66 12.13 10.28 8.90
CA ASP A 66 12.12 10.61 10.32
C ASP A 66 10.70 10.78 10.87
N GLY A 67 9.79 9.91 10.42
CA GLY A 67 8.41 9.90 10.87
C GLY A 67 7.50 10.94 10.23
N LYS A 68 8.01 11.72 9.27
CA LYS A 68 7.22 12.77 8.61
C LYS A 68 6.94 12.40 7.16
N PRO A 69 5.72 12.60 6.67
CA PRO A 69 5.43 12.35 5.26
C PRO A 69 6.27 13.23 4.34
N ILE A 70 6.79 12.64 3.28
CA ILE A 70 7.54 13.36 2.26
C ILE A 70 7.04 12.96 0.89
N THR A 71 7.35 13.81 -0.09
CA THR A 71 7.14 13.44 -1.48
C THR A 71 8.34 12.65 -1.99
N ALA A 72 8.09 11.77 -2.95
CA ALA A 72 9.12 10.94 -3.53
C ALA A 72 8.71 10.57 -4.95
N THR A 73 9.67 10.07 -5.71
CA THR A 73 9.37 9.45 -6.99
C THR A 73 9.08 7.98 -6.73
N VAL A 74 7.85 7.56 -7.01
CA VAL A 74 7.40 6.18 -6.77
C VAL A 74 7.02 5.58 -8.11
N SER A 75 7.61 4.43 -8.41
CA SER A 75 7.29 3.67 -9.61
C SER A 75 7.30 2.19 -9.28
N GLY A 76 6.79 1.38 -10.19
CA GLY A 76 6.81 -0.04 -9.94
C GLY A 76 6.16 -0.86 -11.02
N GLN A 77 6.23 -2.16 -10.82
CA GLN A 77 5.66 -3.16 -11.71
C GLN A 77 4.97 -4.24 -10.89
N VAL A 78 3.96 -4.84 -11.51
CA VAL A 78 3.29 -6.01 -10.95
C VAL A 78 3.44 -7.16 -11.96
N ARG A 79 3.72 -8.35 -11.44
CA ARG A 79 3.88 -9.57 -12.25
C ARG A 79 2.93 -10.63 -11.77
N ASN A 80 2.23 -11.27 -12.71
CA ASN A 80 1.35 -12.39 -12.39
C ASN A 80 2.09 -13.73 -12.46
N LEU A 81 1.38 -14.81 -12.17
CA LEU A 81 1.99 -16.15 -12.16
C LEU A 81 2.37 -16.65 -13.56
N LEU A 82 1.81 -16.06 -14.61
CA LEU A 82 2.19 -16.39 -15.98
C LEU A 82 3.45 -15.63 -16.43
N GLY A 83 3.98 -14.79 -15.57
CA GLY A 83 5.16 -13.99 -15.89
C GLY A 83 4.86 -12.70 -16.65
N GLN A 84 3.59 -12.35 -16.82
CA GLN A 84 3.23 -11.10 -17.45
C GLN A 84 3.47 -9.94 -16.51
N ILE A 85 4.12 -8.89 -17.03
CA ILE A 85 4.52 -7.72 -16.26
C ILE A 85 3.74 -6.52 -16.74
N SER A 86 3.19 -5.76 -15.80
CA SER A 86 2.51 -4.50 -16.08
C SER A 86 3.13 -3.39 -15.25
N ASN A 87 3.28 -2.22 -15.84
CA ASN A 87 3.76 -1.06 -15.11
C ASN A 87 2.62 -0.51 -14.24
N LEU A 88 2.99 -0.07 -13.05
CA LEU A 88 2.07 0.60 -12.16
C LEU A 88 2.16 2.11 -12.39
N SER A 89 1.02 2.76 -12.53
CA SER A 89 0.93 4.21 -12.65
C SER A 89 0.45 4.78 -11.33
N PHE A 90 1.34 5.46 -10.63
CA PHE A 90 1.04 6.01 -9.32
C PHE A 90 0.49 7.42 -9.43
N ARG A 91 -0.48 7.71 -8.60
CA ARG A 91 -1.11 9.01 -8.46
C ARG A 91 -0.84 9.54 -7.06
N GLN A 92 -0.31 10.75 -6.98
CA GLN A 92 -0.05 11.38 -5.68
C GLN A 92 -1.33 12.00 -5.15
N VAL A 93 -1.69 11.67 -3.92
CA VAL A 93 -2.86 12.21 -3.25
C VAL A 93 -2.40 12.79 -1.92
N ARG A 94 -2.82 14.02 -1.64
CA ARG A 94 -2.53 14.68 -0.37
C ARG A 94 -3.80 14.75 0.46
N GLU A 95 -3.65 14.44 1.75
CA GLU A 95 -4.75 14.55 2.71
C GLU A 95 -4.17 15.11 4.01
N GLY A 96 -4.38 16.41 4.25
CA GLY A 96 -3.69 17.09 5.34
C GLY A 96 -2.20 17.08 5.07
N GLU A 97 -1.43 16.59 6.04
CA GLU A 97 0.02 16.45 5.90
C GLU A 97 0.41 15.12 5.26
N ALA A 98 -0.52 14.16 5.17
CA ALA A 98 -0.24 12.86 4.61
C ALA A 98 -0.12 12.92 3.08
N VAL A 99 0.79 12.12 2.55
CA VAL A 99 1.00 11.99 1.10
C VAL A 99 0.91 10.51 0.76
N TYR A 100 0.00 10.19 -0.17
CA TYR A 100 -0.22 8.82 -0.61
C TYR A 100 0.07 8.71 -2.10
N TYR A 101 0.62 7.57 -2.49
CA TYR A 101 0.80 7.21 -3.89
C TYR A 101 -0.06 5.98 -4.16
N LEU A 102 -1.04 6.14 -5.05
CA LEU A 102 -2.04 5.12 -5.31
C LEU A 102 -1.91 4.62 -6.74
N ALA A 103 -1.90 3.31 -6.91
CA ALA A 103 -1.92 2.68 -8.22
C ALA A 103 -3.02 1.64 -8.25
N GLN A 104 -3.67 1.50 -9.39
CA GLN A 104 -4.74 0.54 -9.60
C GLN A 104 -4.29 -0.50 -10.61
N PHE A 105 -4.68 -1.74 -10.42
CA PHE A 105 -4.25 -2.84 -11.27
C PHE A 105 -5.33 -3.94 -11.29
N PRO A 106 -5.40 -4.72 -12.38
CA PRO A 106 -6.35 -5.82 -12.44
C PRO A 106 -5.91 -6.96 -11.52
N ILE A 107 -6.88 -7.63 -10.91
CA ILE A 107 -6.63 -8.80 -10.07
C ILE A 107 -7.45 -10.00 -10.56
N GLY A 108 -6.83 -11.19 -10.46
CA GLY A 108 -7.50 -12.46 -10.56
C GLY A 108 -7.32 -13.21 -9.24
N LYS A 109 -7.81 -14.42 -9.16
CA LYS A 109 -7.56 -15.25 -8.00
C LYS A 109 -6.15 -15.83 -8.09
N GLU A 110 -5.17 -15.05 -7.74
CA GLU A 110 -3.77 -15.42 -7.89
C GLU A 110 -2.87 -14.58 -6.97
N THR A 111 -1.64 -15.02 -6.84
CA THR A 111 -0.61 -14.26 -6.17
C THR A 111 0.08 -13.34 -7.18
N LEU A 112 0.15 -12.07 -6.85
CA LEU A 112 0.87 -11.08 -7.64
C LEU A 112 2.17 -10.70 -6.96
N SER A 113 3.20 -10.47 -7.76
CA SER A 113 4.52 -10.05 -7.28
C SER A 113 4.73 -8.60 -7.66
N PHE A 114 5.02 -7.77 -6.66
CA PHE A 114 5.21 -6.33 -6.85
C PHE A 114 6.66 -5.96 -6.67
N THR A 115 7.19 -5.15 -7.57
CA THR A 115 8.51 -4.54 -7.43
C THR A 115 8.30 -3.03 -7.42
N ILE A 116 8.70 -2.39 -6.33
CA ILE A 116 8.44 -0.97 -6.10
C ILE A 116 9.76 -0.24 -5.96
N ASN A 117 9.86 0.90 -6.63
CA ASN A 117 11.03 1.78 -6.57
C ASN A 117 10.62 3.09 -5.94
N VAL A 118 11.41 3.55 -4.98
CA VAL A 118 11.16 4.80 -4.25
C VAL A 118 12.45 5.60 -4.22
N GLN A 119 12.35 6.87 -4.58
CA GLN A 119 13.49 7.79 -4.53
C GLN A 119 13.05 9.12 -3.98
N SER A 120 13.61 9.52 -2.85
CA SER A 120 13.40 10.86 -2.32
C SER A 120 14.29 11.86 -3.05
N ALA A 121 13.94 13.15 -2.95
CA ALA A 121 14.71 14.20 -3.60
C ALA A 121 16.16 14.20 -3.09
N GLY A 122 17.10 14.09 -4.04
CA GLY A 122 18.53 14.07 -3.71
C GLY A 122 19.03 12.78 -3.09
N GLY A 123 18.17 11.77 -2.94
CA GLY A 123 18.53 10.51 -2.31
C GLY A 123 18.76 9.39 -3.30
N PRO A 124 19.20 8.23 -2.81
CA PRO A 124 19.39 7.06 -3.66
C PRO A 124 18.04 6.44 -4.03
N ARG A 125 18.07 5.67 -5.11
CA ARG A 125 16.90 4.89 -5.52
C ARG A 125 16.86 3.60 -4.70
N ASN A 126 15.75 3.38 -4.03
CA ASN A 126 15.53 2.18 -3.22
C ASN A 126 14.47 1.30 -3.89
N SER A 127 14.63 -0.01 -3.77
CA SER A 127 13.69 -0.97 -4.35
C SER A 127 13.35 -2.03 -3.34
N PHE A 128 12.10 -2.49 -3.38
CA PHE A 128 11.68 -3.65 -2.60
C PHE A 128 10.66 -4.45 -3.39
N THR A 129 10.50 -5.71 -3.02
CA THR A 129 9.52 -6.59 -3.63
C THR A 129 8.66 -7.23 -2.55
N PHE A 130 7.41 -7.51 -2.91
CA PHE A 130 6.53 -8.28 -2.03
C PHE A 130 5.53 -9.03 -2.89
N ASN A 131 5.00 -10.10 -2.33
CA ASN A 131 3.97 -10.92 -2.97
C ASN A 131 2.69 -10.81 -2.16
N GLN A 132 1.56 -10.81 -2.86
CA GLN A 132 0.27 -10.81 -2.20
C GLN A 132 -0.74 -11.57 -3.02
N GLU A 133 -1.51 -12.43 -2.34
CA GLU A 133 -2.59 -13.16 -2.95
C GLU A 133 -3.86 -12.32 -2.93
N PHE A 134 -4.58 -12.35 -4.05
CA PHE A 134 -5.83 -11.59 -4.20
C PHE A 134 -7.00 -12.53 -4.45
N PHE A 135 -8.16 -12.09 -4.00
CA PHE A 135 -9.42 -12.80 -4.18
C PHE A 135 -10.44 -11.78 -4.71
N PRO A 136 -10.70 -11.80 -6.04
CA PRO A 136 -11.64 -10.83 -6.60
C PRO A 136 -13.04 -11.00 -6.02
N ASP A 137 -13.74 -9.90 -5.89
CA ASP A 137 -15.13 -9.90 -5.49
C ASP A 137 -16.01 -10.25 -6.68
N ARG A 138 -17.19 -10.79 -6.39
CA ARG A 138 -18.17 -11.17 -7.40
C ARG A 138 -19.12 -10.03 -7.72
#